data_ebb32817318649af810eeb75abc70555
#
_entry.id   ebb32817318649af810eeb75abc70555
#
_cell.length_a   1.000
_cell.length_b   1.000
_cell.length_c   1.000
_cell.angle_alpha   90.00
_cell.angle_beta   90.00
_cell.angle_gamma   90.00
#
_symmetry.space_group_name_H-M   'P 1'
#
loop_
_entity.id
_entity.type
_entity.pdbx_description
1 polymer ?
#
loop_
_entity_poly.entity_id
_entity_poly.type
_entity_poly.pdbx_seq_one_letter_code
_entity_poly.pdbx_strand_id
1 'polypeptide(L)'
;MTFSLLTFDKKRKLFAAGSATGNLCVGGWVIRGDIRFGMSASQGALPSIIWGEDTIKYMAEGNNAQKAIDKAIKNDLEKDKRQISAIDINGNTGVFSGSKNLPEIHHIQKENFVASGNILSSNKVLEIMYETYIKTDSSPERKMLNALKRAYYIGGDKRGLMSASILILSNEKPPLSLRIDYSKNPLYDLEILLNKCDQKEYKQWMESLPKRKLI
;
A
#
# COMPACT_ATOMS: atom_id res chain seq x y z
N MET A 1 -6.60 -1.49 13.65
CA MET A 1 -6.18 -2.33 12.52
C MET A 1 -5.71 -1.46 11.39
N THR A 2 -4.72 -1.92 10.69
CA THR A 2 -4.34 -1.38 9.38
C THR A 2 -4.09 -2.56 8.45
N PHE A 3 -4.55 -2.50 7.23
CA PHE A 3 -4.19 -3.42 6.17
C PHE A 3 -3.76 -2.67 4.93
N SER A 4 -2.77 -3.21 4.25
CA SER A 4 -2.16 -2.62 3.06
C SER A 4 -1.78 -3.68 2.06
N LEU A 5 -1.70 -3.31 0.79
CA LEU A 5 -1.15 -4.14 -0.28
C LEU A 5 -0.33 -3.27 -1.22
N LEU A 6 0.75 -3.88 -1.74
CA LEU A 6 1.65 -3.30 -2.74
C LEU A 6 1.77 -4.27 -3.90
N THR A 7 1.76 -3.77 -5.11
CA THR A 7 1.90 -4.59 -6.32
C THR A 7 2.78 -3.90 -7.35
N PHE A 8 3.40 -4.71 -8.22
CA PHE A 8 4.19 -4.23 -9.34
C PHE A 8 3.81 -4.95 -10.64
N ASP A 9 3.42 -4.19 -11.65
CA ASP A 9 3.26 -4.68 -13.02
C ASP A 9 4.55 -4.44 -13.79
N LYS A 10 5.32 -5.52 -14.00
CA LYS A 10 6.62 -5.46 -14.71
C LYS A 10 6.48 -4.99 -16.15
N LYS A 11 5.39 -5.35 -16.84
CA LYS A 11 5.17 -5.00 -18.24
C LYS A 11 4.91 -3.51 -18.41
N ARG A 12 4.08 -2.95 -17.52
CA ARG A 12 3.71 -1.53 -17.54
C ARG A 12 4.66 -0.65 -16.74
N LYS A 13 5.63 -1.25 -16.01
CA LYS A 13 6.46 -0.53 -15.03
C LYS A 13 5.60 0.35 -14.14
N LEU A 14 4.60 -0.26 -13.51
CA LEU A 14 3.60 0.40 -12.71
C LEU A 14 3.56 -0.22 -11.31
N PHE A 15 3.68 0.61 -10.30
CA PHE A 15 3.39 0.26 -8.92
C PHE A 15 2.00 0.70 -8.54
N ALA A 16 1.29 -0.13 -7.78
CA ALA A 16 0.04 0.23 -7.15
C ALA A 16 0.06 -0.18 -5.68
N ALA A 17 -0.45 0.70 -4.83
CA ALA A 17 -0.58 0.48 -3.40
C ALA A 17 -1.96 0.90 -2.91
N GLY A 18 -2.47 0.17 -1.92
CA GLY A 18 -3.69 0.52 -1.21
C GLY A 18 -3.55 0.30 0.28
N SER A 19 -4.18 1.13 1.09
CA SER A 19 -4.24 0.97 2.55
C SER A 19 -5.54 1.48 3.13
N ALA A 20 -5.99 0.87 4.24
CA ALA A 20 -7.13 1.32 5.01
C ALA A 20 -6.93 1.02 6.51
N THR A 21 -7.49 1.87 7.37
CA THR A 21 -7.32 1.79 8.82
C THR A 21 -8.49 2.40 9.58
N GLY A 22 -8.69 1.92 10.82
CA GLY A 22 -9.56 2.56 11.81
C GLY A 22 -8.89 3.73 12.53
N ASN A 23 -7.92 4.41 11.91
CA ASN A 23 -7.31 5.63 12.37
C ASN A 23 -7.33 6.68 11.25
N LEU A 24 -6.88 7.89 11.52
CA LEU A 24 -6.87 9.01 10.57
C LEU A 24 -5.68 8.94 9.61
N CYS A 25 -5.84 9.54 8.41
CA CYS A 25 -4.74 9.92 7.52
C CYS A 25 -3.85 8.78 7.05
N VAL A 26 -4.38 7.56 6.81
CA VAL A 26 -3.58 6.38 6.45
C VAL A 26 -2.67 6.62 5.23
N GLY A 27 -3.11 7.39 4.26
CA GLY A 27 -2.32 7.73 3.07
C GLY A 27 -1.13 8.65 3.36
N GLY A 28 -1.16 9.38 4.48
CA GLY A 28 -0.02 10.18 4.95
C GLY A 28 0.99 9.39 5.77
N TRP A 29 0.56 8.29 6.41
CA TRP A 29 1.37 7.54 7.36
C TRP A 29 1.98 6.27 6.78
N VAL A 30 1.23 5.50 5.98
CA VAL A 30 1.58 4.11 5.69
C VAL A 30 2.38 3.97 4.41
N ILE A 31 1.90 4.51 3.29
CA ILE A 31 2.47 4.24 1.97
C ILE A 31 3.56 5.26 1.62
N ARG A 32 4.69 4.75 1.13
CA ARG A 32 5.76 5.51 0.46
C ARG A 32 6.11 4.85 -0.85
N GLY A 33 6.57 5.63 -1.84
CA GLY A 33 6.97 5.05 -3.11
C GLY A 33 7.76 6.02 -3.99
N ASP A 34 8.65 5.43 -4.77
CA ASP A 34 9.32 6.10 -5.90
C ASP A 34 9.33 5.12 -7.07
N ILE A 35 8.82 5.56 -8.22
CA ILE A 35 8.70 4.73 -9.44
C ILE A 35 10.05 4.15 -9.90
N ARG A 36 11.16 4.76 -9.53
CA ARG A 36 12.51 4.33 -9.86
C ARG A 36 13.01 3.17 -9.01
N PHE A 37 12.48 2.98 -7.80
CA PHE A 37 13.08 2.11 -6.80
C PHE A 37 12.10 1.11 -6.19
N GLY A 38 10.85 1.51 -5.97
CA GLY A 38 9.85 0.63 -5.37
C GLY A 38 8.84 1.33 -4.48
N MET A 39 8.12 0.54 -3.71
CA MET A 39 7.14 1.00 -2.72
C MET A 39 7.35 0.31 -1.38
N SER A 40 6.92 0.99 -0.31
CA SER A 40 6.86 0.46 1.05
C SER A 40 5.53 0.81 1.72
N ALA A 41 5.11 -0.03 2.68
CA ALA A 41 3.97 0.22 3.56
C ALA A 41 4.39 -0.08 5.00
N SER A 42 4.55 0.97 5.81
CA SER A 42 4.95 0.87 7.22
C SER A 42 3.76 1.14 8.13
N GLN A 43 3.46 0.20 9.01
CA GLN A 43 2.30 0.21 9.89
C GLN A 43 2.62 -0.49 11.23
N GLY A 44 1.62 -0.76 12.07
CA GLY A 44 1.82 -1.43 13.36
C GLY A 44 1.16 -0.68 14.52
N ALA A 45 1.41 -1.14 15.74
CA ALA A 45 0.94 -0.47 16.96
C ALA A 45 1.59 0.92 17.12
N LEU A 46 2.87 1.07 16.72
CA LEU A 46 3.61 2.32 16.66
C LEU A 46 4.26 2.43 15.27
N PRO A 47 3.54 2.89 14.22
CA PRO A 47 4.07 2.97 12.86
C PRO A 47 5.26 3.95 12.76
N SER A 48 6.16 3.70 11.80
CA SER A 48 7.30 4.58 11.53
C SER A 48 7.29 5.01 10.05
N ILE A 49 7.06 6.28 9.80
CA ILE A 49 7.24 6.87 8.47
C ILE A 49 8.70 6.70 8.01
N ILE A 50 9.65 6.90 8.92
CA ILE A 50 11.09 6.82 8.66
C ILE A 50 11.47 5.46 8.07
N TRP A 51 10.90 4.36 8.58
CA TRP A 51 11.14 3.03 8.01
C TRP A 51 10.72 2.94 6.53
N GLY A 52 9.57 3.54 6.20
CA GLY A 52 9.09 3.56 4.82
C GLY A 52 10.04 4.34 3.90
N GLU A 53 10.50 5.49 4.34
CA GLU A 53 11.40 6.38 3.60
C GLU A 53 12.81 5.77 3.47
N ASP A 54 13.37 5.25 4.56
CA ASP A 54 14.69 4.59 4.56
C ASP A 54 14.68 3.32 3.70
N THR A 55 13.59 2.55 3.69
CA THR A 55 13.46 1.37 2.82
C THR A 55 13.54 1.78 1.35
N ILE A 56 12.86 2.86 0.91
CA ILE A 56 12.97 3.38 -0.45
C ILE A 56 14.39 3.84 -0.74
N LYS A 57 15.04 4.54 0.20
CA LYS A 57 16.43 4.98 0.08
C LYS A 57 17.39 3.79 -0.10
N TYR A 58 17.26 2.74 0.72
CA TYR A 58 18.10 1.55 0.59
C TYR A 58 17.85 0.78 -0.71
N MET A 59 16.61 0.76 -1.22
CA MET A 59 16.34 0.22 -2.55
C MET A 59 17.00 1.07 -3.66
N ALA A 60 17.07 2.40 -3.50
CA ALA A 60 17.80 3.29 -4.40
C ALA A 60 19.33 3.03 -4.40
N GLU A 61 19.86 2.51 -3.30
CA GLU A 61 21.26 2.07 -3.16
C GLU A 61 21.50 0.67 -3.76
N GLY A 62 20.52 0.05 -4.43
CA GLY A 62 20.64 -1.24 -5.11
C GLY A 62 20.30 -2.47 -4.23
N ASN A 63 19.77 -2.27 -3.01
CA ASN A 63 19.31 -3.41 -2.22
C ASN A 63 17.93 -3.89 -2.71
N ASN A 64 17.69 -5.20 -2.66
CA ASN A 64 16.33 -5.73 -2.85
C ASN A 64 15.42 -5.35 -1.67
N ALA A 65 14.11 -5.51 -1.84
CA ALA A 65 13.11 -5.09 -0.85
C ALA A 65 13.38 -5.64 0.56
N GLN A 66 13.74 -6.93 0.71
CA GLN A 66 14.00 -7.51 2.03
C GLN A 66 15.26 -6.93 2.68
N LYS A 67 16.37 -6.86 1.95
CA LYS A 67 17.62 -6.26 2.48
C LYS A 67 17.45 -4.78 2.84
N ALA A 68 16.64 -4.05 2.08
CA ALA A 68 16.33 -2.66 2.37
C ALA A 68 15.56 -2.52 3.70
N ILE A 69 14.56 -3.40 3.94
CA ILE A 69 13.86 -3.47 5.22
C ILE A 69 14.83 -3.81 6.37
N ASP A 70 15.65 -4.86 6.20
CA ASP A 70 16.58 -5.30 7.24
C ASP A 70 17.54 -4.18 7.68
N LYS A 71 17.97 -3.34 6.73
CA LYS A 71 18.77 -2.15 7.03
C LYS A 71 17.97 -1.07 7.76
N ALA A 72 16.73 -0.78 7.31
CA ALA A 72 15.90 0.26 7.88
C ALA A 72 15.51 -0.01 9.36
N ILE A 73 15.31 -1.29 9.72
CA ILE A 73 14.89 -1.70 11.07
C ILE A 73 16.04 -1.96 12.04
N LYS A 74 17.29 -2.00 11.55
CA LYS A 74 18.44 -2.56 12.28
C LYS A 74 18.65 -1.94 13.67
N ASN A 75 18.54 -0.63 13.78
CA ASN A 75 18.86 0.11 15.00
C ASN A 75 17.62 0.60 15.77
N ASP A 76 16.42 0.16 15.38
CA ASP A 76 15.20 0.57 16.05
C ASP A 76 14.89 -0.34 17.25
N LEU A 77 15.01 0.20 18.46
CA LEU A 77 14.73 -0.52 19.69
C LEU A 77 13.24 -0.88 19.89
N GLU A 78 12.35 -0.16 19.18
CA GLU A 78 10.91 -0.35 19.23
C GLU A 78 10.37 -1.17 18.03
N LYS A 79 11.25 -1.81 17.24
CA LYS A 79 10.88 -2.55 16.03
C LYS A 79 9.80 -3.61 16.27
N ASP A 80 9.77 -4.20 17.48
CA ASP A 80 8.76 -5.22 17.83
C ASP A 80 7.31 -4.70 17.80
N LYS A 81 7.10 -3.38 17.83
CA LYS A 81 5.78 -2.73 17.75
C LYS A 81 5.40 -2.29 16.34
N ARG A 82 6.23 -2.61 15.32
CA ARG A 82 6.08 -2.14 13.95
C ARG A 82 5.91 -3.28 12.96
N GLN A 83 5.34 -2.97 11.83
CA GLN A 83 5.23 -3.87 10.67
C GLN A 83 5.55 -3.07 9.42
N ILE A 84 6.33 -3.63 8.51
CA ILE A 84 6.61 -3.04 7.20
C ILE A 84 6.58 -4.10 6.12
N SER A 85 6.09 -3.73 4.95
CA SER A 85 6.23 -4.48 3.71
C SER A 85 6.81 -3.59 2.62
N ALA A 86 7.52 -4.16 1.66
CA ALA A 86 8.08 -3.44 0.52
C ALA A 86 8.08 -4.30 -0.75
N ILE A 87 8.14 -3.63 -1.89
CA ILE A 87 8.31 -4.22 -3.20
C ILE A 87 9.27 -3.37 -4.04
N ASP A 88 10.27 -4.01 -4.67
CA ASP A 88 11.25 -3.31 -5.52
C ASP A 88 10.88 -3.35 -7.01
N ILE A 89 11.71 -2.69 -7.83
CA ILE A 89 11.54 -2.58 -9.30
C ILE A 89 11.71 -3.91 -10.05
N ASN A 90 12.17 -4.96 -9.39
CA ASN A 90 12.28 -6.31 -9.94
C ASN A 90 11.08 -7.18 -9.53
N GLY A 91 10.18 -6.64 -8.68
CA GLY A 91 9.04 -7.36 -8.14
C GLY A 91 9.37 -8.24 -6.94
N ASN A 92 10.60 -8.16 -6.40
CA ASN A 92 10.93 -8.83 -5.16
C ASN A 92 10.20 -8.15 -4.01
N THR A 93 9.71 -8.93 -3.08
CA THR A 93 8.98 -8.45 -1.91
C THR A 93 9.78 -8.68 -0.63
N GLY A 94 9.55 -7.85 0.37
CA GLY A 94 10.11 -7.99 1.71
C GLY A 94 9.07 -7.68 2.77
N VAL A 95 9.20 -8.31 3.95
CA VAL A 95 8.32 -8.07 5.10
C VAL A 95 9.10 -8.18 6.41
N PHE A 96 8.74 -7.34 7.35
CA PHE A 96 9.05 -7.52 8.77
C PHE A 96 7.79 -7.27 9.60
N SER A 97 7.53 -8.15 10.57
CA SER A 97 6.42 -8.04 11.52
C SER A 97 6.97 -8.25 12.93
N GLY A 98 7.00 -7.20 13.70
CA GLY A 98 7.50 -7.23 15.08
C GLY A 98 6.58 -8.02 16.02
N SER A 99 7.14 -8.69 17.01
CA SER A 99 6.47 -9.64 17.90
C SER A 99 5.49 -9.01 18.89
N LYS A 100 5.64 -7.70 19.16
CA LYS A 100 4.78 -6.94 20.09
C LYS A 100 3.66 -6.17 19.40
N ASN A 101 3.43 -6.41 18.11
CA ASN A 101 2.19 -5.99 17.49
C ASN A 101 1.03 -6.79 18.11
N LEU A 102 -0.16 -6.19 18.07
CA LEU A 102 -1.35 -6.83 18.64
C LEU A 102 -1.62 -8.19 17.96
N PRO A 103 -2.36 -9.10 18.62
CA PRO A 103 -2.73 -10.38 18.03
C PRO A 103 -3.29 -10.20 16.61
N GLU A 104 -3.22 -11.27 15.79
CA GLU A 104 -3.68 -11.27 14.40
C GLU A 104 -2.87 -10.30 13.50
N ILE A 105 -1.55 -10.46 13.54
CA ILE A 105 -0.64 -9.84 12.58
C ILE A 105 -0.27 -10.86 11.49
N HIS A 106 -0.54 -10.53 10.23
CA HIS A 106 -0.31 -11.42 9.11
C HIS A 106 0.31 -10.68 7.93
N HIS A 107 0.89 -11.44 7.00
CA HIS A 107 1.33 -10.97 5.70
C HIS A 107 1.21 -12.08 4.64
N ILE A 108 1.13 -11.67 3.38
CA ILE A 108 1.23 -12.54 2.21
C ILE A 108 2.30 -11.98 1.31
N GLN A 109 3.29 -12.79 0.96
CA GLN A 109 4.33 -12.48 -0.02
C GLN A 109 4.20 -13.37 -1.24
N LYS A 110 4.13 -12.76 -2.41
CA LYS A 110 4.22 -13.41 -3.72
C LYS A 110 5.10 -12.55 -4.61
N GLU A 111 5.56 -13.08 -5.71
CA GLU A 111 6.21 -12.28 -6.73
C GLU A 111 5.27 -11.17 -7.21
N ASN A 112 5.77 -9.94 -7.24
CA ASN A 112 5.01 -8.74 -7.64
C ASN A 112 3.80 -8.40 -6.76
N PHE A 113 3.65 -9.02 -5.58
CA PHE A 113 2.55 -8.74 -4.66
C PHE A 113 2.98 -8.96 -3.21
N VAL A 114 2.70 -7.99 -2.36
CA VAL A 114 2.78 -8.15 -0.90
C VAL A 114 1.59 -7.47 -0.23
N ALA A 115 0.99 -8.16 0.74
CA ALA A 115 -0.03 -7.62 1.61
C ALA A 115 0.35 -7.84 3.06
N SER A 116 0.04 -6.88 3.91
CA SER A 116 0.28 -6.95 5.34
C SER A 116 -0.87 -6.32 6.14
N GLY A 117 -1.05 -6.79 7.36
CA GLY A 117 -2.09 -6.27 8.24
C GLY A 117 -1.83 -6.62 9.70
N ASN A 118 -2.36 -5.78 10.59
CA ASN A 118 -2.35 -5.96 12.04
C ASN A 118 -3.74 -5.75 12.63
N ILE A 119 -4.02 -6.36 13.78
CA ILE A 119 -5.34 -6.35 14.43
C ILE A 119 -6.43 -6.88 13.48
N LEU A 120 -6.10 -7.81 12.60
CA LEU A 120 -7.05 -8.41 11.68
C LEU A 120 -8.05 -9.30 12.43
N SER A 121 -9.23 -9.53 11.86
CA SER A 121 -10.18 -10.51 12.38
C SER A 121 -9.70 -11.95 12.15
N SER A 122 -8.97 -12.19 11.07
CA SER A 122 -8.32 -13.46 10.72
C SER A 122 -7.33 -13.27 9.57
N ASN A 123 -6.45 -14.28 9.31
CA ASN A 123 -5.56 -14.32 8.15
C ASN A 123 -6.31 -14.33 6.82
N LYS A 124 -7.52 -14.86 6.77
CA LYS A 124 -8.38 -14.89 5.57
C LYS A 124 -8.60 -13.50 4.95
N VAL A 125 -8.50 -12.43 5.74
CA VAL A 125 -8.63 -11.04 5.24
C VAL A 125 -7.62 -10.78 4.13
N LEU A 126 -6.35 -11.12 4.34
CA LEU A 126 -5.30 -10.89 3.34
C LEU A 126 -5.37 -11.86 2.17
N GLU A 127 -5.76 -13.11 2.39
CA GLU A 127 -5.96 -14.10 1.33
C GLU A 127 -7.02 -13.63 0.34
N ILE A 128 -8.16 -13.16 0.84
CA ILE A 128 -9.24 -12.66 0.01
C ILE A 128 -8.88 -11.33 -0.66
N MET A 129 -8.09 -10.50 0.00
CA MET A 129 -7.54 -9.28 -0.62
C MET A 129 -6.67 -9.64 -1.83
N TYR A 130 -5.79 -10.64 -1.70
CA TYR A 130 -4.98 -11.16 -2.79
C TYR A 130 -5.85 -11.73 -3.92
N GLU A 131 -6.75 -12.67 -3.61
CA GLU A 131 -7.62 -13.30 -4.60
C GLU A 131 -8.48 -12.26 -5.36
N THR A 132 -9.04 -11.30 -4.63
CA THR A 132 -9.84 -10.23 -5.25
C THR A 132 -9.00 -9.41 -6.20
N TYR A 133 -7.77 -9.01 -5.78
CA TYR A 133 -6.87 -8.25 -6.63
C TYR A 133 -6.55 -9.00 -7.93
N ILE A 134 -6.22 -10.29 -7.84
CA ILE A 134 -5.85 -11.10 -9.01
C ILE A 134 -7.04 -11.35 -9.93
N LYS A 135 -8.22 -11.66 -9.37
CA LYS A 135 -9.43 -12.00 -10.15
C LYS A 135 -10.14 -10.77 -10.76
N THR A 136 -9.88 -9.57 -10.26
CA THR A 136 -10.50 -8.36 -10.80
C THR A 136 -9.86 -8.00 -12.14
N ASP A 137 -10.65 -8.02 -13.22
CA ASP A 137 -10.23 -7.51 -14.53
C ASP A 137 -10.65 -6.05 -14.66
N SER A 138 -9.76 -5.13 -14.30
CA SER A 138 -10.00 -3.68 -14.30
C SER A 138 -8.69 -2.90 -14.23
N SER A 139 -8.78 -1.57 -14.18
CA SER A 139 -7.63 -0.70 -13.97
C SER A 139 -6.96 -0.93 -12.59
N PRO A 140 -5.66 -0.66 -12.44
CA PRO A 140 -4.93 -0.91 -11.19
C PRO A 140 -5.59 -0.28 -9.95
N GLU A 141 -6.05 0.96 -10.05
CA GLU A 141 -6.73 1.68 -8.98
C GLU A 141 -8.06 1.03 -8.59
N ARG A 142 -8.82 0.50 -9.57
CA ARG A 142 -10.05 -0.25 -9.33
C ARG A 142 -9.78 -1.60 -8.67
N LYS A 143 -8.73 -2.31 -9.11
CA LYS A 143 -8.28 -3.56 -8.47
C LYS A 143 -7.94 -3.33 -7.00
N MET A 144 -7.19 -2.23 -6.70
CA MET A 144 -6.86 -1.83 -5.33
C MET A 144 -8.10 -1.57 -4.49
N LEU A 145 -9.01 -0.74 -4.99
CA LEU A 145 -10.25 -0.42 -4.29
C LEU A 145 -11.09 -1.67 -3.99
N ASN A 146 -11.26 -2.56 -4.98
CA ASN A 146 -12.03 -3.79 -4.80
C ASN A 146 -11.38 -4.72 -3.77
N ALA A 147 -10.05 -4.85 -3.78
CA ALA A 147 -9.31 -5.63 -2.80
C ALA A 147 -9.49 -5.08 -1.36
N LEU A 148 -9.38 -3.75 -1.19
CA LEU A 148 -9.62 -3.09 0.11
C LEU A 148 -11.05 -3.25 0.58
N LYS A 149 -12.05 -3.07 -0.29
CA LYS A 149 -13.46 -3.29 0.03
C LYS A 149 -13.72 -4.72 0.47
N ARG A 150 -13.20 -5.68 -0.27
CA ARG A 150 -13.42 -7.10 0.04
C ARG A 150 -12.77 -7.50 1.35
N ALA A 151 -11.55 -7.02 1.63
CA ALA A 151 -10.88 -7.19 2.91
C ALA A 151 -11.73 -6.64 4.08
N TYR A 152 -12.31 -5.46 3.91
CA TYR A 152 -13.18 -4.86 4.92
C TYR A 152 -14.45 -5.69 5.18
N TYR A 153 -15.14 -6.14 4.12
CA TYR A 153 -16.39 -6.91 4.25
C TYR A 153 -16.23 -8.26 4.95
N ILE A 154 -15.04 -8.87 4.88
CA ILE A 154 -14.78 -10.19 5.51
C ILE A 154 -14.39 -10.08 6.98
N GLY A 155 -14.21 -8.91 7.46
CA GLY A 155 -13.87 -8.70 8.85
C GLY A 155 -12.68 -7.75 9.01
N GLY A 156 -12.64 -6.74 8.17
CA GLY A 156 -11.79 -5.59 8.36
C GLY A 156 -11.77 -5.11 9.80
N ASP A 157 -11.47 -3.88 10.04
CA ASP A 157 -11.33 -3.35 11.42
C ASP A 157 -12.63 -3.50 12.22
N LYS A 158 -12.58 -4.21 13.34
CA LYS A 158 -13.70 -4.36 14.27
C LYS A 158 -14.20 -3.00 14.82
N ARG A 159 -13.36 -1.97 14.76
CA ARG A 159 -13.68 -0.60 15.18
C ARG A 159 -14.35 0.21 14.06
N GLY A 160 -14.42 -0.33 12.84
CA GLY A 160 -14.75 0.41 11.62
C GLY A 160 -13.51 1.08 11.00
N LEU A 161 -13.61 1.46 9.73
CA LEU A 161 -12.57 2.23 9.04
C LEU A 161 -12.83 3.73 9.19
N MET A 162 -11.75 4.50 9.27
CA MET A 162 -11.80 5.97 9.34
C MET A 162 -11.06 6.62 8.18
N SER A 163 -10.08 5.97 7.58
CA SER A 163 -9.35 6.49 6.42
C SER A 163 -8.95 5.38 5.45
N ALA A 164 -8.75 5.74 4.19
CA ALA A 164 -8.31 4.85 3.12
C ALA A 164 -7.51 5.62 2.07
N SER A 165 -6.59 4.91 1.37
CA SER A 165 -5.80 5.53 0.31
C SER A 165 -5.41 4.55 -0.78
N ILE A 166 -5.17 5.10 -1.98
CA ILE A 166 -4.59 4.41 -3.13
C ILE A 166 -3.50 5.30 -3.71
N LEU A 167 -2.35 4.71 -4.02
CA LEU A 167 -1.25 5.36 -4.72
C LEU A 167 -0.86 4.53 -5.95
N ILE A 168 -0.90 5.16 -7.13
CA ILE A 168 -0.42 4.56 -8.39
C ILE A 168 0.77 5.39 -8.88
N LEU A 169 1.87 4.71 -9.15
CA LEU A 169 3.07 5.29 -9.75
C LEU A 169 3.35 4.60 -11.08
N SER A 170 3.53 5.38 -12.12
CA SER A 170 3.79 4.91 -13.50
C SER A 170 4.75 5.83 -14.22
N ASN A 171 5.49 5.29 -15.18
CA ASN A 171 6.30 6.11 -16.11
C ASN A 171 5.46 6.80 -17.17
N GLU A 172 4.28 6.26 -17.46
CA GLU A 172 3.42 6.72 -18.56
C GLU A 172 2.46 7.82 -18.12
N LYS A 173 2.17 7.90 -16.81
CA LYS A 173 1.19 8.83 -16.24
C LYS A 173 1.75 9.55 -15.02
N PRO A 174 1.27 10.74 -14.71
CA PRO A 174 1.54 11.37 -13.42
C PRO A 174 1.11 10.47 -12.26
N PRO A 175 1.71 10.62 -11.06
CA PRO A 175 1.26 9.89 -9.87
C PRO A 175 -0.22 10.14 -9.58
N LEU A 176 -1.00 9.09 -9.36
CA LEU A 176 -2.36 9.19 -8.85
C LEU A 176 -2.36 8.86 -7.36
N SER A 177 -2.60 9.86 -6.53
CA SER A 177 -2.70 9.71 -5.08
C SER A 177 -4.11 10.06 -4.62
N LEU A 178 -4.90 9.06 -4.27
CA LEU A 178 -6.27 9.19 -3.78
C LEU A 178 -6.26 8.97 -2.27
N ARG A 179 -6.82 9.91 -1.50
CA ARG A 179 -6.81 9.85 -0.04
C ARG A 179 -8.15 10.31 0.53
N ILE A 180 -8.68 9.49 1.41
CA ILE A 180 -9.74 9.85 2.34
C ILE A 180 -9.11 9.85 3.73
N ASP A 181 -8.79 11.02 4.24
CA ASP A 181 -8.07 11.17 5.51
C ASP A 181 -8.97 11.02 6.74
N TYR A 182 -10.28 11.26 6.58
CA TYR A 182 -11.33 10.95 7.55
C TYR A 182 -12.68 10.79 6.87
N SER A 183 -13.38 9.72 7.18
CA SER A 183 -14.80 9.48 6.82
C SER A 183 -15.39 8.38 7.70
N LYS A 184 -16.70 8.38 7.85
CA LYS A 184 -17.45 7.22 8.41
C LYS A 184 -17.52 6.04 7.44
N ASN A 185 -17.33 6.29 6.13
CA ASN A 185 -17.38 5.28 5.08
C ASN A 185 -16.22 5.49 4.07
N PRO A 186 -14.93 5.41 4.50
CA PRO A 186 -13.80 5.89 3.70
C PRO A 186 -13.61 5.13 2.38
N LEU A 187 -13.98 3.85 2.28
CA LEU A 187 -13.89 3.09 1.04
C LEU A 187 -14.99 3.47 0.03
N TYR A 188 -16.15 3.87 0.51
CA TYR A 188 -17.21 4.40 -0.34
C TYR A 188 -16.83 5.79 -0.89
N ASP A 189 -16.33 6.67 -0.02
CA ASP A 189 -15.89 8.00 -0.43
C ASP A 189 -14.65 7.94 -1.36
N LEU A 190 -13.77 6.97 -1.14
CA LEU A 190 -12.64 6.71 -2.04
C LEU A 190 -13.11 6.26 -3.43
N GLU A 191 -14.20 5.49 -3.51
CA GLU A 191 -14.83 5.12 -4.78
C GLU A 191 -15.45 6.33 -5.49
N ILE A 192 -16.14 7.20 -4.75
CA ILE A 192 -16.67 8.47 -5.29
C ILE A 192 -15.53 9.31 -5.84
N LEU A 193 -14.44 9.46 -5.09
CA LEU A 193 -13.26 10.21 -5.52
C LEU A 193 -12.66 9.60 -6.79
N LEU A 194 -12.49 8.29 -6.83
CA LEU A 194 -11.99 7.57 -8.02
C LEU A 194 -12.91 7.79 -9.24
N ASN A 195 -14.24 7.72 -9.05
CA ASN A 195 -15.21 7.98 -10.11
C ASN A 195 -15.10 9.43 -10.63
N LYS A 196 -14.78 10.40 -9.77
CA LYS A 196 -14.53 11.80 -10.19
C LYS A 196 -13.24 11.90 -11.00
N CYS A 197 -12.18 11.19 -10.62
CA CYS A 197 -10.93 11.14 -11.38
C CYS A 197 -11.09 10.43 -12.74
N ASP A 198 -12.12 9.60 -12.91
CA ASP A 198 -12.44 8.96 -14.19
C ASP A 198 -13.17 9.87 -15.17
N GLN A 199 -13.64 11.05 -14.76
CA GLN A 199 -14.31 12.00 -15.64
C GLN A 199 -13.34 12.56 -16.70
N LYS A 200 -13.86 12.83 -17.88
CA LYS A 200 -13.07 13.22 -19.07
C LYS A 200 -12.18 14.43 -18.81
N GLU A 201 -12.73 15.46 -18.19
CA GLU A 201 -12.05 16.73 -17.94
C GLU A 201 -10.84 16.53 -17.01
N TYR A 202 -11.02 15.77 -15.93
CA TYR A 202 -9.94 15.47 -14.98
C TYR A 202 -8.85 14.60 -15.64
N LYS A 203 -9.25 13.60 -16.44
CA LYS A 203 -8.29 12.76 -17.18
C LYS A 203 -7.45 13.57 -18.15
N GLN A 204 -8.07 14.45 -18.92
CA GLN A 204 -7.37 15.32 -19.86
C GLN A 204 -6.39 16.25 -19.14
N TRP A 205 -6.83 16.86 -18.04
CA TRP A 205 -5.95 17.67 -17.21
C TRP A 205 -4.76 16.86 -16.65
N MET A 206 -5.02 15.69 -16.11
CA MET A 206 -3.98 14.83 -15.56
C MET A 206 -2.96 14.38 -16.63
N GLU A 207 -3.42 14.09 -17.85
CA GLU A 207 -2.56 13.71 -18.98
C GLU A 207 -1.66 14.86 -19.45
N SER A 208 -2.03 16.11 -19.19
CA SER A 208 -1.24 17.31 -19.52
C SER A 208 -0.11 17.56 -18.51
N LEU A 209 -0.13 16.93 -17.33
CA LEU A 209 0.87 17.13 -16.29
C LEU A 209 2.22 16.49 -16.64
N PRO A 210 3.34 17.03 -16.11
CA PRO A 210 4.65 16.43 -16.29
C PRO A 210 4.70 14.99 -15.80
N LYS A 211 5.39 14.12 -16.53
CA LYS A 211 5.65 12.72 -16.20
C LYS A 211 7.11 12.54 -15.87
N ARG A 212 7.41 11.65 -14.92
CA ARG A 212 8.81 11.33 -14.64
C ARG A 212 9.34 10.42 -15.75
N LYS A 213 10.32 10.89 -16.51
CA LYS A 213 11.08 10.03 -17.43
C LYS A 213 12.05 9.19 -16.59
N LEU A 214 12.05 7.87 -16.77
CA LEU A 214 13.16 7.04 -16.30
C LEU A 214 14.36 7.31 -17.22
N ILE A 215 15.49 7.60 -16.62
CA ILE A 215 16.77 7.73 -17.30
C ILE A 215 17.31 6.33 -17.56
#